data_c43ed0abde72d3372ac4ab4b6c94d6a0
#
_entry.id   c43ed0abde72d3372ac4ab4b6c94d6a0
#
_cell.length_a   1.000
_cell.length_b   1.000
_cell.length_c   1.000
_cell.angle_alpha   90.00
_cell.angle_beta   90.00
_cell.angle_gamma   90.00
#
_symmetry.space_group_name_H-M   'P 1'
#
loop_
_entity.id
_entity.type
_entity.pdbx_description
1 polymer ?
#
loop_
_entity_poly.entity_id
_entity_poly.type
_entity_poly.pdbx_seq_one_letter_code
_entity_poly.pdbx_strand_id
1 'polypeptide(L)'
;MSFIIKDLSYIHADKEILFSHLHLSINSGDKIALTGNNGCGKSTLMRILAGDLSPSSGTVLRPEHLYYVPQHFGQYDRQTVAQALGISRKLSALHAILSGDAAEKHFNTLDDDWNVEEHALASLDNWGLVGIPLSRPM
;
A
#
# COMPACT_ATOMS: atom_id res chain seq x y z
N MET A 1 3.92 15.86 -7.33
CA MET A 1 3.80 14.55 -8.01
C MET A 1 2.37 14.40 -8.49
N SER A 2 2.16 13.91 -9.71
CA SER A 2 0.81 13.88 -10.30
C SER A 2 0.52 12.49 -10.85
N PHE A 3 -0.74 12.06 -10.79
CA PHE A 3 -1.23 10.98 -11.64
C PHE A 3 -1.60 11.53 -13.00
N ILE A 4 -1.19 10.84 -14.06
CA ILE A 4 -1.62 11.16 -15.42
C ILE A 4 -2.12 9.88 -16.08
N ILE A 5 -3.38 9.89 -16.47
CA ILE A 5 -4.05 8.81 -17.18
C ILE A 5 -4.29 9.28 -18.61
N LYS A 6 -3.83 8.48 -19.57
CA LYS A 6 -3.99 8.77 -21.00
C LYS A 6 -4.59 7.57 -21.70
N ASP A 7 -5.74 7.79 -22.33
CA ASP A 7 -6.43 6.83 -23.19
C ASP A 7 -6.67 5.46 -22.55
N LEU A 8 -6.96 5.48 -21.25
CA LEU A 8 -7.08 4.26 -20.45
C LEU A 8 -8.39 3.55 -20.76
N SER A 9 -8.28 2.26 -21.11
CA SER A 9 -9.45 1.40 -21.33
C SER A 9 -9.27 0.08 -20.56
N TYR A 10 -10.38 -0.48 -20.11
CA TYR A 10 -10.41 -1.79 -19.51
C TYR A 10 -11.60 -2.60 -20.01
N ILE A 11 -11.29 -3.79 -20.50
CA ILE A 11 -12.23 -4.76 -21.05
C ILE A 11 -12.09 -6.04 -20.22
N HIS A 12 -13.19 -6.54 -19.71
CA HIS A 12 -13.24 -7.81 -19.00
C HIS A 12 -12.92 -9.01 -19.92
N ALA A 13 -12.61 -10.16 -19.32
CA ALA A 13 -12.33 -11.40 -20.05
C ALA A 13 -13.53 -11.88 -20.91
N ASP A 14 -14.75 -11.54 -20.52
CA ASP A 14 -16.01 -11.80 -21.26
C ASP A 14 -16.28 -10.77 -22.37
N LYS A 15 -15.32 -9.88 -22.64
CA LYS A 15 -15.37 -8.80 -23.64
C LYS A 15 -16.31 -7.64 -23.29
N GLU A 16 -16.82 -7.56 -22.06
CA GLU A 16 -17.56 -6.39 -21.60
C GLU A 16 -16.59 -5.22 -21.39
N ILE A 17 -16.91 -4.07 -22.00
CA ILE A 17 -16.14 -2.83 -21.87
C ILE A 17 -16.58 -2.16 -20.58
N LEU A 18 -15.70 -2.10 -19.60
CA LEU A 18 -15.98 -1.47 -18.33
C LEU A 18 -15.84 0.05 -18.41
N PHE A 19 -14.79 0.52 -19.06
CA PHE A 19 -14.58 1.92 -19.44
C PHE A 19 -13.58 2.00 -20.61
N SER A 20 -13.66 3.08 -21.37
CA SER A 20 -12.83 3.31 -22.55
C SER A 20 -12.41 4.77 -22.66
N HIS A 21 -11.22 4.98 -23.19
CA HIS A 21 -10.64 6.30 -23.51
C HIS A 21 -10.67 7.29 -22.34
N LEU A 22 -10.44 6.79 -21.11
CA LEU A 22 -10.41 7.63 -19.91
C LEU A 22 -9.14 8.49 -19.90
N HIS A 23 -9.31 9.78 -19.71
CA HIS A 23 -8.23 10.74 -19.52
C HIS A 23 -8.45 11.47 -18.19
N LEU A 24 -7.43 11.50 -17.36
CA LEU A 24 -7.50 12.18 -16.06
C LEU A 24 -6.11 12.64 -15.63
N SER A 25 -6.02 13.83 -15.05
CA SER A 25 -4.84 14.32 -14.36
C SER A 25 -5.20 14.68 -12.94
N ILE A 26 -4.44 14.18 -11.98
CA ILE A 26 -4.60 14.46 -10.55
C ILE A 26 -3.30 15.06 -10.05
N ASN A 27 -3.34 16.27 -9.53
CA ASN A 27 -2.18 16.98 -9.05
C ASN A 27 -2.03 16.84 -7.53
N SER A 28 -0.86 17.20 -7.03
CA SER A 28 -0.61 17.25 -5.59
C SER A 28 -1.59 18.20 -4.91
N GLY A 29 -2.23 17.72 -3.84
CA GLY A 29 -3.25 18.47 -3.10
C GLY A 29 -4.69 18.30 -3.58
N ASP A 30 -4.90 17.71 -4.77
CA ASP A 30 -6.26 17.44 -5.25
C ASP A 30 -6.96 16.39 -4.37
N LYS A 31 -8.24 16.62 -4.13
CA LYS A 31 -9.15 15.66 -3.47
C LYS A 31 -10.24 15.28 -4.45
N ILE A 32 -10.21 14.03 -4.91
CA ILE A 32 -11.12 13.56 -5.95
C ILE A 32 -12.01 12.46 -5.40
N ALA A 33 -13.31 12.53 -5.66
CA ALA A 33 -14.26 11.47 -5.38
C ALA A 33 -14.70 10.79 -6.68
N LEU A 34 -14.56 9.46 -6.72
CA LEU A 34 -15.05 8.63 -7.81
C LEU A 34 -16.45 8.10 -7.46
N THR A 35 -17.46 8.56 -8.18
CA THR A 35 -18.87 8.18 -7.96
C THR A 35 -19.40 7.37 -9.14
N GLY A 36 -20.45 6.60 -8.89
CA GLY A 36 -21.12 5.79 -9.91
C GLY A 36 -21.78 4.55 -9.32
N ASN A 37 -22.61 3.87 -10.13
CA ASN A 37 -23.35 2.66 -9.73
C ASN A 37 -22.39 1.51 -9.35
N ASN A 38 -22.94 0.53 -8.62
CA ASN A 38 -22.19 -0.70 -8.35
C ASN A 38 -21.92 -1.44 -9.66
N GLY A 39 -20.71 -1.98 -9.80
CA GLY A 39 -20.29 -2.68 -11.03
C GLY A 39 -19.71 -1.79 -12.13
N CYS A 40 -19.82 -0.46 -12.08
CA CYS A 40 -19.32 0.42 -13.15
C CYS A 40 -17.76 0.56 -13.23
N GLY A 41 -17.02 -0.25 -12.48
CA GLY A 41 -15.56 -0.31 -12.62
C GLY A 41 -14.74 0.56 -11.65
N LYS A 42 -15.35 1.19 -10.64
CA LYS A 42 -14.62 2.03 -9.67
C LYS A 42 -13.44 1.30 -9.03
N SER A 43 -13.69 0.12 -8.48
CA SER A 43 -12.64 -0.68 -7.83
C SER A 43 -11.59 -1.20 -8.82
N THR A 44 -12.00 -1.51 -10.04
CA THR A 44 -11.10 -1.90 -11.13
C THR A 44 -10.16 -0.75 -11.50
N LEU A 45 -10.71 0.47 -11.65
CA LEU A 45 -9.90 1.66 -11.90
C LEU A 45 -8.91 1.92 -10.76
N MET A 46 -9.35 1.84 -9.49
CA MET A 46 -8.47 2.03 -8.33
C MET A 46 -7.33 1.00 -8.30
N ARG A 47 -7.60 -0.28 -8.62
CA ARG A 47 -6.57 -1.32 -8.72
C ARG A 47 -5.59 -1.07 -9.88
N ILE A 48 -6.08 -0.56 -11.01
CA ILE A 48 -5.22 -0.14 -12.12
C ILE A 48 -4.33 1.03 -11.70
N LEU A 49 -4.88 2.02 -10.99
CA LEU A 49 -4.11 3.15 -10.47
C LEU A 49 -3.07 2.70 -9.46
N ALA A 50 -3.41 1.74 -8.60
CA ALA A 50 -2.49 1.14 -7.63
C ALA A 50 -1.36 0.33 -8.30
N GLY A 51 -1.57 -0.18 -9.51
CA GLY A 51 -0.63 -1.06 -10.20
C GLY A 51 -0.89 -2.55 -10.00
N ASP A 52 -1.97 -2.89 -9.28
CA ASP A 52 -2.38 -4.27 -9.00
C ASP A 52 -3.06 -4.93 -10.21
N LEU A 53 -3.47 -4.15 -11.19
CA LEU A 53 -4.14 -4.61 -12.39
C LEU A 53 -3.62 -3.85 -13.60
N SER A 54 -3.33 -4.57 -14.69
CA SER A 54 -2.94 -3.96 -15.95
C SER A 54 -4.18 -3.52 -16.74
N PRO A 55 -4.18 -2.33 -17.35
CA PRO A 55 -5.25 -1.92 -18.26
C PRO A 55 -5.21 -2.72 -19.57
N SER A 56 -6.33 -2.75 -20.30
CA SER A 56 -6.39 -3.33 -21.64
C SER A 56 -5.67 -2.47 -22.67
N SER A 57 -5.72 -1.14 -22.51
CA SER A 57 -4.96 -0.17 -23.30
C SER A 57 -4.77 1.14 -22.56
N GLY A 58 -3.90 2.00 -23.06
CA GLY A 58 -3.58 3.30 -22.45
C GLY A 58 -2.43 3.23 -21.46
N THR A 59 -2.15 4.37 -20.81
CA THR A 59 -1.02 4.50 -19.90
C THR A 59 -1.42 5.21 -18.62
N VAL A 60 -0.80 4.79 -17.50
CA VAL A 60 -0.91 5.44 -16.19
C VAL A 60 0.48 5.81 -15.71
N LEU A 61 0.73 7.10 -15.58
CA LEU A 61 1.89 7.62 -14.88
C LEU A 61 1.53 7.78 -13.40
N ARG A 62 2.27 7.09 -12.54
CA ARG A 62 2.04 7.06 -11.09
C ARG A 62 3.08 7.87 -10.34
N PRO A 63 2.75 8.45 -9.19
CA PRO A 63 3.75 8.98 -8.27
C PRO A 63 4.60 7.83 -7.69
N GLU A 64 5.82 8.15 -7.28
CA GLU A 64 6.76 7.18 -6.69
C GLU A 64 6.22 6.58 -5.38
N HIS A 65 5.57 7.41 -4.57
CA HIS A 65 4.94 6.98 -3.32
C HIS A 65 3.42 6.98 -3.50
N LEU A 66 2.84 5.81 -3.53
CA LEU A 66 1.41 5.56 -3.64
C LEU A 66 0.98 4.60 -2.55
N TYR A 67 -0.09 4.92 -1.85
CA TYR A 67 -0.72 4.01 -0.92
C TYR A 67 -2.16 3.72 -1.33
N TYR A 68 -2.47 2.45 -1.54
CA TYR A 68 -3.81 1.97 -1.87
C TYR A 68 -4.47 1.36 -0.64
N VAL A 69 -5.61 1.93 -0.24
CA VAL A 69 -6.44 1.39 0.85
C VAL A 69 -7.60 0.59 0.24
N PRO A 70 -7.58 -0.74 0.34
CA PRO A 70 -8.66 -1.56 -0.20
C PRO A 70 -9.95 -1.43 0.61
N GLN A 71 -11.09 -1.73 0.00
CA GLN A 71 -12.40 -1.68 0.66
C GLN A 71 -12.57 -2.76 1.74
N HIS A 72 -11.90 -3.90 1.59
CA HIS A 72 -11.91 -5.01 2.54
C HIS A 72 -10.52 -5.22 3.09
N PHE A 73 -10.40 -5.31 4.41
CA PHE A 73 -9.14 -5.43 5.13
C PHE A 73 -8.75 -6.85 5.51
N GLY A 74 -9.54 -7.86 5.14
CA GLY A 74 -9.32 -9.27 5.49
C GLY A 74 -7.96 -9.85 5.06
N GLN A 75 -7.21 -9.15 4.21
CA GLN A 75 -5.84 -9.53 3.88
C GLN A 75 -4.89 -9.40 5.09
N TYR A 76 -5.24 -8.64 6.11
CA TYR A 76 -4.44 -8.44 7.31
C TYR A 76 -4.86 -9.33 8.49
N ASP A 77 -6.03 -10.03 8.44
CA ASP A 77 -6.61 -10.81 9.54
C ASP A 77 -5.67 -11.88 10.13
N ARG A 78 -4.66 -12.32 9.35
CA ARG A 78 -3.67 -13.32 9.76
C ARG A 78 -2.29 -12.74 10.02
N GLN A 79 -2.19 -11.43 10.07
CA GLN A 79 -0.93 -10.72 10.25
C GLN A 79 -0.86 -10.09 11.64
N THR A 80 0.35 -9.87 12.12
CA THR A 80 0.58 -9.00 13.27
C THR A 80 0.64 -7.53 12.82
N VAL A 81 0.52 -6.61 13.77
CA VAL A 81 0.70 -5.17 13.52
C VAL A 81 2.03 -4.89 12.82
N ALA A 82 3.14 -5.51 13.28
CA ALA A 82 4.44 -5.37 12.64
C ALA A 82 4.48 -5.86 11.19
N GLN A 83 3.75 -6.93 10.88
CA GLN A 83 3.63 -7.45 9.52
C GLN A 83 2.79 -6.52 8.63
N ALA A 84 1.68 -6.03 9.13
CA ALA A 84 0.82 -5.08 8.43
C ALA A 84 1.53 -3.75 8.13
N LEU A 85 2.40 -3.30 9.05
CA LEU A 85 3.26 -2.14 8.86
C LEU A 85 4.48 -2.40 7.95
N GLY A 86 4.72 -3.66 7.55
CA GLY A 86 5.86 -4.03 6.70
C GLY A 86 7.21 -4.04 7.39
N ILE A 87 7.26 -3.89 8.72
CA ILE A 87 8.50 -3.76 9.50
C ILE A 87 8.96 -5.04 10.19
N SER A 88 8.21 -6.14 10.09
CA SER A 88 8.46 -7.35 10.86
C SER A 88 9.86 -7.94 10.64
N ARG A 89 10.43 -7.84 9.43
CA ARG A 89 11.78 -8.31 9.12
C ARG A 89 12.84 -7.48 9.84
N LYS A 90 12.74 -6.16 9.77
CA LYS A 90 13.66 -5.23 10.45
C LYS A 90 13.58 -5.41 11.96
N LEU A 91 12.37 -5.52 12.50
CA LEU A 91 12.14 -5.74 13.92
C LEU A 91 12.74 -7.07 14.41
N SER A 92 12.58 -8.15 13.64
CA SER A 92 13.22 -9.44 13.95
C SER A 92 14.74 -9.36 13.89
N ALA A 93 15.30 -8.64 12.92
CA ALA A 93 16.74 -8.43 12.82
C ALA A 93 17.30 -7.61 13.98
N LEU A 94 16.61 -6.54 14.39
CA LEU A 94 16.95 -5.74 15.56
C LEU A 94 16.98 -6.60 16.84
N HIS A 95 15.94 -7.37 17.09
CA HIS A 95 15.85 -8.24 18.27
C HIS A 95 16.93 -9.33 18.25
N ALA A 96 17.26 -9.91 17.08
CA ALA A 96 18.35 -10.88 16.96
C ALA A 96 19.71 -10.26 17.34
N ILE A 97 20.02 -9.06 16.83
CA ILE A 97 21.25 -8.33 17.18
C ILE A 97 21.30 -8.01 18.67
N LEU A 98 20.22 -7.50 19.25
CA LEU A 98 20.13 -7.17 20.67
C LEU A 98 20.25 -8.41 21.57
N SER A 99 19.87 -9.60 21.09
CA SER A 99 20.05 -10.86 21.79
C SER A 99 21.45 -11.48 21.62
N GLY A 100 22.35 -10.80 20.88
CA GLY A 100 23.74 -11.22 20.69
C GLY A 100 24.03 -11.99 19.38
N ASP A 101 23.06 -12.13 18.48
CA ASP A 101 23.30 -12.70 17.15
C ASP A 101 23.93 -11.64 16.23
N ALA A 102 25.24 -11.67 16.11
CA ALA A 102 26.03 -10.74 15.29
C ALA A 102 26.17 -11.15 13.81
N ALA A 103 25.26 -12.01 13.29
CA ALA A 103 25.31 -12.42 11.90
C ALA A 103 25.06 -11.21 10.95
N GLU A 104 25.92 -11.05 9.94
CA GLU A 104 25.89 -9.94 8.97
C GLU A 104 24.50 -9.76 8.31
N LYS A 105 23.79 -10.84 8.07
CA LYS A 105 22.43 -10.82 7.50
C LYS A 105 21.45 -9.92 8.28
N HIS A 106 21.61 -9.86 9.62
CA HIS A 106 20.72 -9.05 10.46
C HIS A 106 21.01 -7.56 10.30
N PHE A 107 22.30 -7.18 10.23
CA PHE A 107 22.71 -5.79 9.97
C PHE A 107 22.23 -5.33 8.58
N ASN A 108 22.41 -6.18 7.57
CA ASN A 108 21.94 -5.88 6.21
C ASN A 108 20.40 -5.75 6.13
N THR A 109 19.66 -6.56 6.91
CA THR A 109 18.19 -6.48 6.96
C THR A 109 17.71 -5.26 7.73
N LEU A 110 18.41 -4.88 8.79
CA LEU A 110 18.08 -3.71 9.59
C LEU A 110 18.30 -2.41 8.81
N ASP A 111 19.35 -2.37 7.96
CA ASP A 111 19.64 -1.24 7.06
C ASP A 111 19.72 0.09 7.84
N ASP A 112 20.53 0.10 8.91
CA ASP A 112 20.73 1.23 9.83
C ASP A 112 19.47 1.80 10.52
N ASP A 113 18.32 1.13 10.40
CA ASP A 113 17.06 1.55 10.98
C ASP A 113 16.91 1.08 12.46
N TRP A 114 17.86 1.49 13.30
CA TRP A 114 17.94 1.09 14.70
C TRP A 114 16.73 1.49 15.54
N ASN A 115 16.00 2.51 15.12
CA ASN A 115 14.83 3.05 15.82
C ASN A 115 13.51 2.58 15.21
N VAL A 116 13.52 1.50 14.38
CA VAL A 116 12.33 1.00 13.68
C VAL A 116 11.15 0.72 14.63
N GLU A 117 11.41 0.17 15.81
CA GLU A 117 10.39 -0.12 16.82
C GLU A 117 9.82 1.16 17.43
N GLU A 118 10.69 2.07 17.84
CA GLU A 118 10.29 3.36 18.43
C GLU A 118 9.51 4.22 17.44
N HIS A 119 9.97 4.33 16.19
CA HIS A 119 9.27 5.05 15.13
C HIS A 119 7.89 4.48 14.84
N ALA A 120 7.77 3.14 14.83
CA ALA A 120 6.48 2.48 14.62
C ALA A 120 5.49 2.76 15.75
N LEU A 121 5.94 2.64 17.00
CA LEU A 121 5.11 2.91 18.17
C LEU A 121 4.71 4.39 18.23
N ALA A 122 5.63 5.32 18.00
CA ALA A 122 5.33 6.75 17.94
C ALA A 122 4.33 7.08 16.85
N SER A 123 4.41 6.40 15.70
CA SER A 123 3.45 6.58 14.61
C SER A 123 2.06 6.08 15.00
N LEU A 124 1.95 4.94 15.65
CA LEU A 124 0.68 4.41 16.16
C LEU A 124 0.07 5.37 17.20
N ASP A 125 0.87 5.88 18.12
CA ASP A 125 0.44 6.85 19.15
C ASP A 125 -0.10 8.15 18.51
N ASN A 126 0.55 8.66 17.47
CA ASN A 126 0.09 9.82 16.72
C ASN A 126 -1.28 9.60 16.05
N TRP A 127 -1.63 8.36 15.72
CA TRP A 127 -2.94 7.96 15.21
C TRP A 127 -3.94 7.62 16.31
N GLY A 128 -3.61 7.82 17.58
CA GLY A 128 -4.46 7.50 18.72
C GLY A 128 -4.54 6.01 19.04
N LEU A 129 -3.64 5.20 18.49
CA LEU A 129 -3.54 3.76 18.71
C LEU A 129 -2.53 3.44 19.83
N VAL A 130 -2.71 4.08 20.97
CA VAL A 130 -1.79 4.02 22.10
C VAL A 130 -1.77 2.63 22.74
N GLY A 131 -0.57 2.13 23.06
CA GLY A 131 -0.38 0.88 23.80
C GLY A 131 -0.69 -0.39 23.01
N ILE A 132 -0.74 -0.32 21.68
CA ILE A 132 -0.90 -1.49 20.82
C ILE A 132 0.46 -2.14 20.59
N PRO A 133 0.70 -3.38 21.08
CA PRO A 133 1.97 -4.05 20.83
C PRO A 133 2.08 -4.46 19.38
N LEU A 134 3.29 -4.32 18.79
CA LEU A 134 3.57 -4.67 17.40
C LEU A 134 3.38 -6.17 17.08
N SER A 135 3.44 -7.03 18.11
CA SER A 135 3.17 -8.47 18.01
C SER A 135 1.69 -8.83 18.01
N ARG A 136 0.79 -7.87 18.28
CA ARG A 136 -0.67 -8.13 18.34
C ARG A 136 -1.18 -8.58 16.98
N PRO A 137 -1.98 -9.67 16.89
CA PRO A 137 -2.74 -10.02 15.69
C PRO A 137 -3.74 -8.91 15.35
N MET A 138 -3.93 -8.70 14.04
CA MET A 138 -4.91 -7.75 13.48
C MET A 138 -6.33 -8.25 13.65
#